data_dd72e060bf1a8c81f1453e03809d1d3d
#
_entry.id   dd72e060bf1a8c81f1453e03809d1d3d
#
_cell.length_a   1.000
_cell.length_b   1.000
_cell.length_c   1.000
_cell.angle_alpha   90.00
_cell.angle_beta   90.00
_cell.angle_gamma   90.00
#
_symmetry.space_group_name_H-M   'P 1'
#
loop_
_entity.id
_entity.type
_entity.pdbx_description
1 polymer ?
#
loop_
_entity_poly.entity_id
_entity_poly.type
_entity_poly.pdbx_seq_one_letter_code
_entity_poly.pdbx_strand_id
1 'polypeptide(L)'
;MQSYNMKSLLAILICSLIALNSFVSSAQTDLDEMTKDELLVSLDLGKYADLIKKFQIKEATRLHNDVYNPKTTECKIETMRSGEVIIITIPTELLFQPNGIELISGCDKVLNPLRRYLKTPDFYRVLLVMHTDDTGSEAYTDELSLNRVDAVFEWFELQGTDTTYLFPTASGASEPLWGVKNNSVINRAKNRRLEVYLIPGEEMLRQAKTGRIAL
;
A
#
# COMPACT_ATOMS: atom_id res chain seq x y z
N MET A 1 -1.27 26.88 -49.46
CA MET A 1 -0.50 26.80 -48.19
C MET A 1 -1.32 27.50 -47.13
N GLN A 2 -2.00 26.72 -46.26
CA GLN A 2 -2.86 27.25 -45.19
C GLN A 2 -1.97 27.55 -43.99
N SER A 3 -1.83 28.82 -43.63
CA SER A 3 -1.13 29.25 -42.43
C SER A 3 -2.01 28.95 -41.22
N TYR A 4 -1.72 27.91 -40.49
CA TYR A 4 -2.33 27.68 -39.19
C TYR A 4 -1.89 28.75 -38.21
N ASN A 5 -2.86 29.49 -37.69
CA ASN A 5 -2.63 30.60 -36.76
C ASN A 5 -2.08 30.07 -35.43
N MET A 6 -0.95 30.59 -34.99
CA MET A 6 -0.25 30.21 -33.74
C MET A 6 -1.15 30.26 -32.50
N LYS A 7 -2.21 31.08 -32.52
CA LYS A 7 -3.24 31.14 -31.47
C LYS A 7 -4.15 29.91 -31.43
N SER A 8 -4.43 29.27 -32.59
CA SER A 8 -5.24 28.04 -32.63
C SER A 8 -4.45 26.81 -32.17
N LEU A 9 -3.14 26.76 -32.43
CA LEU A 9 -2.24 25.71 -31.91
C LEU A 9 -2.08 25.80 -30.40
N LEU A 10 -1.96 27.03 -29.86
CA LEU A 10 -1.88 27.23 -28.40
C LEU A 10 -3.18 26.86 -27.71
N ALA A 11 -4.35 27.16 -28.29
CA ALA A 11 -5.65 26.78 -27.74
C ALA A 11 -5.86 25.25 -27.73
N ILE A 12 -5.41 24.54 -28.76
CA ILE A 12 -5.48 23.07 -28.83
C ILE A 12 -4.55 22.44 -27.80
N LEU A 13 -3.35 23.02 -27.59
CA LEU A 13 -2.42 22.54 -26.56
C LEU A 13 -2.94 22.74 -25.13
N ILE A 14 -3.58 23.89 -24.87
CA ILE A 14 -4.18 24.20 -23.57
C ILE A 14 -5.41 23.32 -23.31
N CYS A 15 -6.26 23.08 -24.30
CA CYS A 15 -7.40 22.17 -24.16
C CYS A 15 -6.97 20.72 -23.94
N SER A 16 -5.88 20.27 -24.56
CA SER A 16 -5.35 18.92 -24.33
C SER A 16 -4.74 18.75 -22.93
N LEU A 17 -4.08 19.80 -22.40
CA LEU A 17 -3.57 19.81 -21.03
C LEU A 17 -4.69 19.82 -19.97
N ILE A 18 -5.76 20.59 -20.20
CA ILE A 18 -6.92 20.65 -19.30
C ILE A 18 -7.68 19.33 -19.34
N ALA A 19 -7.86 18.71 -20.50
CA ALA A 19 -8.51 17.41 -20.63
C ALA A 19 -7.69 16.29 -19.98
N LEU A 20 -6.35 16.33 -20.06
CA LEU A 20 -5.48 15.37 -19.41
C LEU A 20 -5.55 15.50 -17.88
N ASN A 21 -5.53 16.73 -17.36
CA ASN A 21 -5.65 16.98 -15.92
C ASN A 21 -7.03 16.61 -15.36
N SER A 22 -8.11 16.82 -16.10
CA SER A 22 -9.45 16.40 -15.66
C SER A 22 -9.62 14.88 -15.70
N PHE A 23 -8.99 14.18 -16.64
CA PHE A 23 -9.03 12.72 -16.70
C PHE A 23 -8.21 12.09 -15.57
N VAL A 24 -7.03 12.63 -15.27
CA VAL A 24 -6.20 12.18 -14.13
C VAL A 24 -6.91 12.48 -12.81
N SER A 25 -7.57 13.64 -12.66
CA SER A 25 -8.33 13.98 -11.45
C SER A 25 -9.53 13.06 -11.21
N SER A 26 -10.26 12.66 -12.27
CA SER A 26 -11.41 11.76 -12.09
C SER A 26 -10.97 10.33 -11.74
N ALA A 27 -9.92 9.82 -12.37
CA ALA A 27 -9.38 8.51 -12.06
C ALA A 27 -8.79 8.44 -10.63
N GLN A 28 -8.20 9.54 -10.15
CA GLN A 28 -7.71 9.65 -8.79
C GLN A 28 -8.85 9.66 -7.77
N THR A 29 -9.91 10.43 -8.02
CA THR A 29 -11.10 10.48 -7.16
C THR A 29 -11.74 9.08 -7.03
N ASP A 30 -11.82 8.33 -8.14
CA ASP A 30 -12.34 6.96 -8.13
C ASP A 30 -11.47 6.02 -7.27
N LEU A 31 -10.15 6.19 -7.24
CA LEU A 31 -9.24 5.36 -6.41
C LEU A 31 -9.33 5.72 -4.93
N ASP A 32 -9.42 7.01 -4.60
CA ASP A 32 -9.49 7.49 -3.21
C ASP A 32 -10.81 7.09 -2.51
N GLU A 33 -11.87 6.80 -3.28
CA GLU A 33 -13.16 6.33 -2.77
C GLU A 33 -13.23 4.80 -2.64
N MET A 34 -12.23 4.04 -3.12
CA MET A 34 -12.24 2.58 -3.08
C MET A 34 -12.09 2.05 -1.65
N THR A 35 -12.96 1.15 -1.27
CA THR A 35 -12.84 0.41 -0.02
C THR A 35 -11.66 -0.58 -0.05
N LYS A 36 -11.22 -1.03 1.14
CA LYS A 36 -10.20 -2.08 1.27
C LYS A 36 -10.53 -3.30 0.40
N ASP A 37 -11.78 -3.76 0.42
CA ASP A 37 -12.20 -4.96 -0.32
C ASP A 37 -12.15 -4.73 -1.83
N GLU A 38 -12.52 -3.56 -2.32
CA GLU A 38 -12.42 -3.17 -3.72
C GLU A 38 -10.95 -3.05 -4.18
N LEU A 39 -10.08 -2.45 -3.36
CA LEU A 39 -8.63 -2.41 -3.65
C LEU A 39 -8.02 -3.82 -3.70
N LEU A 40 -8.50 -4.72 -2.85
CA LEU A 40 -8.06 -6.13 -2.85
C LEU A 40 -8.67 -6.95 -3.98
N VAL A 41 -9.75 -6.50 -4.65
CA VAL A 41 -10.21 -7.14 -5.89
C VAL A 41 -9.14 -6.91 -6.95
N SER A 42 -8.54 -7.99 -7.43
CA SER A 42 -7.45 -7.90 -8.38
C SER A 42 -7.89 -7.32 -9.72
N LEU A 43 -6.97 -6.60 -10.36
CA LEU A 43 -7.06 -6.34 -11.79
C LEU A 43 -7.22 -7.66 -12.54
N ASP A 44 -7.98 -7.64 -13.64
CA ASP A 44 -7.95 -8.77 -14.58
C ASP A 44 -6.59 -8.85 -15.25
N LEU A 45 -5.73 -9.69 -14.69
CA LEU A 45 -4.37 -9.90 -15.19
C LEU A 45 -4.34 -10.74 -16.48
N GLY A 46 -5.45 -11.39 -16.82
CA GLY A 46 -5.59 -12.21 -18.03
C GLY A 46 -4.44 -13.21 -18.19
N LYS A 47 -3.91 -13.32 -19.40
CA LYS A 47 -2.77 -14.23 -19.73
C LYS A 47 -1.44 -13.85 -19.06
N TYR A 48 -1.35 -12.69 -18.42
CA TYR A 48 -0.12 -12.23 -17.74
C TYR A 48 -0.11 -12.57 -16.25
N ALA A 49 -1.17 -13.18 -15.72
CA ALA A 49 -1.29 -13.53 -14.31
C ALA A 49 -0.11 -14.35 -13.79
N ASP A 50 0.32 -15.38 -14.52
CA ASP A 50 1.43 -16.25 -14.10
C ASP A 50 2.77 -15.51 -14.08
N LEU A 51 3.00 -14.59 -15.03
CA LEU A 51 4.21 -13.77 -15.07
C LEU A 51 4.26 -12.82 -13.86
N ILE A 52 3.15 -12.14 -13.58
CA ILE A 52 3.04 -11.19 -12.46
C ILE A 52 3.18 -11.94 -11.12
N LYS A 53 2.52 -13.09 -10.94
CA LYS A 53 2.66 -13.93 -9.75
C LYS A 53 4.11 -14.38 -9.52
N LYS A 54 4.80 -14.84 -10.54
CA LYS A 54 6.22 -15.20 -10.43
C LYS A 54 7.08 -14.01 -10.02
N PHE A 55 6.84 -12.83 -10.61
CA PHE A 55 7.53 -11.60 -10.24
C PHE A 55 7.28 -11.23 -8.78
N GLN A 56 6.02 -11.27 -8.32
CA GLN A 56 5.64 -11.00 -6.94
C GLN A 56 6.26 -12.00 -5.95
N ILE A 57 6.27 -13.30 -6.27
CA ILE A 57 6.90 -14.33 -5.42
C ILE A 57 8.42 -14.08 -5.28
N LYS A 58 9.08 -13.70 -6.37
CA LYS A 58 10.50 -13.33 -6.33
C LYS A 58 10.75 -12.10 -5.45
N GLU A 59 9.88 -11.10 -5.57
CA GLU A 59 9.97 -9.89 -4.74
C GLU A 59 9.65 -10.18 -3.27
N ALA A 60 8.65 -11.01 -2.97
CA ALA A 60 8.36 -11.47 -1.61
C ALA A 60 9.56 -12.22 -0.99
N THR A 61 10.22 -13.06 -1.78
CA THR A 61 11.45 -13.78 -1.36
C THR A 61 12.57 -12.79 -1.03
N ARG A 62 12.76 -11.76 -1.87
CA ARG A 62 13.74 -10.71 -1.62
C ARG A 62 13.41 -9.91 -0.35
N LEU A 63 12.15 -9.54 -0.17
CA LEU A 63 11.70 -8.86 1.05
C LEU A 63 12.01 -9.69 2.29
N HIS A 64 11.68 -10.96 2.27
CA HIS A 64 11.91 -11.87 3.39
C HIS A 64 13.40 -12.04 3.73
N ASN A 65 14.24 -12.20 2.70
CA ASN A 65 15.67 -12.52 2.92
C ASN A 65 16.53 -11.29 3.19
N ASP A 66 16.29 -10.20 2.45
CA ASP A 66 17.22 -9.08 2.37
C ASP A 66 16.74 -7.85 3.14
N VAL A 67 15.43 -7.68 3.29
CA VAL A 67 14.83 -6.47 3.86
C VAL A 67 14.25 -6.74 5.25
N TYR A 68 13.32 -7.68 5.34
CA TYR A 68 12.64 -8.06 6.59
C TYR A 68 13.09 -9.46 7.04
N ASN A 69 14.40 -9.64 7.16
CA ASN A 69 14.96 -10.92 7.55
C ASN A 69 14.47 -11.29 8.97
N PRO A 70 13.85 -12.46 9.18
CA PRO A 70 13.30 -12.87 10.46
C PRO A 70 14.34 -13.04 11.59
N LYS A 71 15.64 -13.02 11.25
CA LYS A 71 16.71 -12.99 12.26
C LYS A 71 16.98 -11.57 12.80
N THR A 72 16.52 -10.54 12.12
CA THR A 72 16.79 -9.12 12.44
C THR A 72 15.54 -8.30 12.67
N THR A 73 14.36 -8.81 12.34
CA THR A 73 13.08 -8.13 12.51
C THR A 73 11.96 -9.14 12.79
N GLU A 74 10.92 -8.68 13.47
CA GLU A 74 9.70 -9.46 13.70
C GLU A 74 8.65 -9.31 12.58
N CYS A 75 8.96 -8.55 11.52
CA CYS A 75 8.10 -8.44 10.35
C CYS A 75 7.96 -9.79 9.64
N LYS A 76 6.76 -10.04 9.10
CA LYS A 76 6.48 -11.25 8.33
C LYS A 76 6.13 -10.89 6.90
N ILE A 77 6.53 -11.76 5.98
CA ILE A 77 6.20 -11.64 4.56
C ILE A 77 5.39 -12.86 4.16
N GLU A 78 4.21 -12.60 3.64
CA GLU A 78 3.29 -13.61 3.14
C GLU A 78 2.79 -13.23 1.76
N THR A 79 2.16 -14.15 1.06
CA THR A 79 1.49 -13.86 -0.22
C THR A 79 0.07 -14.41 -0.20
N MET A 80 -0.83 -13.71 -0.87
CA MET A 80 -2.20 -14.16 -1.09
C MET A 80 -2.49 -14.34 -2.59
N ARG A 81 -3.61 -14.99 -2.92
CA ARG A 81 -4.03 -15.28 -4.30
C ARG A 81 -2.96 -15.97 -5.13
N SER A 82 -2.34 -17.02 -4.54
CA SER A 82 -1.30 -17.80 -5.20
C SER A 82 -0.08 -16.94 -5.62
N GLY A 83 0.28 -15.95 -4.83
CA GLY A 83 1.46 -15.10 -5.06
C GLY A 83 1.19 -13.81 -5.82
N GLU A 84 -0.07 -13.43 -6.02
CA GLU A 84 -0.42 -12.19 -6.73
C GLU A 84 -0.21 -10.94 -5.87
N VAL A 85 -0.56 -11.00 -4.59
CA VAL A 85 -0.42 -9.88 -3.64
C VAL A 85 0.58 -10.27 -2.57
N ILE A 86 1.48 -9.36 -2.24
CA ILE A 86 2.42 -9.52 -1.11
C ILE A 86 1.83 -8.82 0.11
N ILE A 87 1.91 -9.47 1.26
CA ILE A 87 1.52 -8.91 2.56
C ILE A 87 2.75 -8.80 3.44
N ILE A 88 3.00 -7.60 3.95
CA ILE A 88 4.06 -7.33 4.92
C ILE A 88 3.37 -7.01 6.24
N THR A 89 3.51 -7.89 7.24
CA THR A 89 2.99 -7.67 8.58
C THR A 89 4.06 -7.07 9.47
N ILE A 90 3.82 -5.87 9.98
CA ILE A 90 4.72 -5.11 10.85
C ILE A 90 4.08 -5.01 12.24
N PRO A 91 4.68 -5.58 13.30
CA PRO A 91 4.22 -5.38 14.68
C PRO A 91 4.19 -3.88 15.03
N THR A 92 3.10 -3.42 15.69
CA THR A 92 2.97 -1.99 16.02
C THR A 92 4.01 -1.48 17.01
N GLU A 93 4.62 -2.34 17.82
CA GLU A 93 5.71 -1.98 18.71
C GLU A 93 7.01 -1.54 18.00
N LEU A 94 7.13 -1.84 16.73
CA LEU A 94 8.21 -1.31 15.88
C LEU A 94 7.92 0.12 15.37
N LEU A 95 6.71 0.60 15.55
CA LEU A 95 6.22 1.88 15.05
C LEU A 95 5.78 2.84 16.16
N PHE A 96 5.18 2.34 17.24
CA PHE A 96 4.53 3.14 18.27
C PHE A 96 4.86 2.66 19.68
N GLN A 97 4.85 3.60 20.62
CA GLN A 97 4.79 3.25 22.06
C GLN A 97 3.41 2.62 22.40
N PRO A 98 3.31 1.86 23.51
CA PRO A 98 2.02 1.38 23.99
C PRO A 98 1.00 2.52 24.11
N ASN A 99 -0.18 2.36 23.50
CA ASN A 99 -1.25 3.36 23.41
C ASN A 99 -0.86 4.69 22.72
N GLY A 100 0.37 4.82 22.23
CA GLY A 100 0.82 6.00 21.50
C GLY A 100 0.30 6.03 20.05
N ILE A 101 0.22 7.24 19.51
CA ILE A 101 -0.15 7.52 18.12
C ILE A 101 1.02 8.18 17.34
N GLU A 102 2.07 8.58 18.04
CA GLU A 102 3.27 9.16 17.43
C GLU A 102 4.28 8.06 17.08
N LEU A 103 4.88 8.16 15.90
CA LEU A 103 5.91 7.23 15.46
C LEU A 103 7.17 7.35 16.34
N ILE A 104 7.71 6.21 16.76
CA ILE A 104 8.93 6.15 17.56
C ILE A 104 10.19 6.35 16.71
N SER A 105 11.26 6.79 17.36
CA SER A 105 12.58 6.82 16.74
C SER A 105 12.99 5.41 16.27
N GLY A 106 13.39 5.31 14.99
CA GLY A 106 13.81 4.04 14.39
C GLY A 106 12.72 3.34 13.57
N CYS A 107 11.48 3.87 13.52
CA CYS A 107 10.44 3.38 12.59
C CYS A 107 10.90 3.37 11.13
N ASP A 108 11.84 4.26 10.76
CA ASP A 108 12.47 4.31 9.45
C ASP A 108 13.01 2.96 8.98
N LYS A 109 13.51 2.13 9.88
CA LYS A 109 14.07 0.81 9.55
C LYS A 109 13.06 -0.10 8.86
N VAL A 110 11.78 0.03 9.24
CA VAL A 110 10.70 -0.78 8.68
C VAL A 110 9.87 -0.04 7.63
N LEU A 111 9.82 1.30 7.65
CA LEU A 111 9.03 2.08 6.69
C LEU A 111 9.82 2.49 5.43
N ASN A 112 11.10 2.87 5.54
CA ASN A 112 11.90 3.29 4.38
C ASN A 112 11.94 2.27 3.23
N PRO A 113 12.05 0.95 3.47
CA PRO A 113 12.04 -0.03 2.38
C PRO A 113 10.76 0.01 1.54
N LEU A 114 9.63 0.44 2.12
CA LEU A 114 8.33 0.48 1.44
C LEU A 114 8.24 1.60 0.41
N ARG A 115 8.99 2.71 0.58
CA ARG A 115 8.98 3.86 -0.33
C ARG A 115 9.31 3.49 -1.78
N ARG A 116 10.07 2.42 -2.00
CA ARG A 116 10.41 1.95 -3.35
C ARG A 116 9.20 1.53 -4.17
N TYR A 117 8.12 1.07 -3.50
CA TYR A 117 6.91 0.59 -4.16
C TYR A 117 6.00 1.72 -4.63
N LEU A 118 6.26 2.95 -4.17
CA LEU A 118 5.57 4.17 -4.55
C LEU A 118 6.34 5.02 -5.58
N LYS A 119 7.53 4.57 -6.03
CA LYS A 119 8.38 5.34 -6.98
C LYS A 119 7.82 5.39 -8.39
N THR A 120 7.11 4.35 -8.81
CA THR A 120 6.52 4.26 -10.14
C THR A 120 5.02 4.31 -9.99
N PRO A 121 4.35 5.37 -10.44
CA PRO A 121 2.91 5.52 -10.32
C PRO A 121 2.16 4.29 -10.82
N ASP A 122 1.19 3.81 -10.06
CA ASP A 122 0.34 2.64 -10.31
C ASP A 122 1.07 1.34 -10.73
N PHE A 123 2.37 1.24 -10.43
CA PHE A 123 3.05 -0.06 -10.52
C PHE A 123 2.62 -0.97 -9.39
N TYR A 124 2.51 -0.41 -8.18
CA TYR A 124 1.84 -0.98 -7.02
C TYR A 124 0.77 -0.03 -6.50
N ARG A 125 -0.34 -0.60 -6.07
CA ARG A 125 -1.28 0.02 -5.13
C ARG A 125 -0.90 -0.49 -3.76
N VAL A 126 -0.51 0.41 -2.87
CA VAL A 126 -0.01 0.07 -1.54
C VAL A 126 -1.11 0.37 -0.54
N LEU A 127 -1.72 -0.67 0.03
CA LEU A 127 -2.75 -0.53 1.04
C LEU A 127 -2.15 -0.73 2.43
N LEU A 128 -2.36 0.22 3.32
CA LEU A 128 -1.99 0.17 4.74
C LEU A 128 -3.22 -0.18 5.56
N VAL A 129 -3.21 -1.26 6.31
CA VAL A 129 -4.31 -1.64 7.21
C VAL A 129 -3.80 -1.72 8.63
N MET A 130 -4.27 -0.80 9.49
CA MET A 130 -3.88 -0.74 10.90
C MET A 130 -4.88 -1.50 11.77
N HIS A 131 -4.37 -2.43 12.55
CA HIS A 131 -5.14 -3.25 13.47
C HIS A 131 -4.71 -3.02 14.92
N THR A 132 -5.69 -3.12 15.84
CA THR A 132 -5.47 -3.15 17.28
C THR A 132 -5.84 -4.53 17.85
N ASP A 133 -5.56 -4.75 19.13
CA ASP A 133 -6.25 -5.79 19.87
C ASP A 133 -7.61 -5.27 20.41
N ASP A 134 -8.37 -6.10 21.10
CA ASP A 134 -9.69 -5.79 21.66
C ASP A 134 -9.65 -5.09 23.03
N THR A 135 -8.53 -4.48 23.41
CA THR A 135 -8.40 -3.79 24.69
C THR A 135 -9.03 -2.40 24.61
N GLY A 136 -10.12 -2.19 25.31
CA GLY A 136 -10.87 -0.94 25.32
C GLY A 136 -12.24 -1.06 24.64
N SER A 137 -12.89 0.08 24.40
CA SER A 137 -14.14 0.12 23.63
C SER A 137 -13.86 0.05 22.13
N GLU A 138 -14.85 -0.36 21.34
CA GLU A 138 -14.79 -0.36 19.88
C GLU A 138 -14.41 1.04 19.36
N ALA A 139 -15.10 2.08 19.84
CA ALA A 139 -14.78 3.46 19.46
C ALA A 139 -13.32 3.85 19.76
N TYR A 140 -12.76 3.39 20.87
CA TYR A 140 -11.34 3.64 21.19
C TYR A 140 -10.39 2.89 20.26
N THR A 141 -10.66 1.62 19.96
CA THR A 141 -9.81 0.82 19.07
C THR A 141 -9.84 1.33 17.64
N ASP A 142 -11.00 1.80 17.17
CA ASP A 142 -11.17 2.41 15.86
C ASP A 142 -10.41 3.74 15.76
N GLU A 143 -10.58 4.65 16.73
CA GLU A 143 -9.86 5.91 16.79
C GLU A 143 -8.34 5.70 16.89
N LEU A 144 -7.89 4.75 17.71
CA LEU A 144 -6.47 4.42 17.85
C LEU A 144 -5.86 3.92 16.53
N SER A 145 -6.57 3.04 15.82
CA SER A 145 -6.10 2.53 14.53
C SER A 145 -6.10 3.61 13.46
N LEU A 146 -7.10 4.48 13.42
CA LEU A 146 -7.17 5.62 12.51
C LEU A 146 -5.99 6.57 12.72
N ASN A 147 -5.81 7.09 13.93
CA ASN A 147 -4.71 8.00 14.24
C ASN A 147 -3.33 7.40 13.92
N ARG A 148 -3.16 6.09 14.09
CA ARG A 148 -1.90 5.40 13.78
C ARG A 148 -1.66 5.22 12.30
N VAL A 149 -2.68 4.86 11.51
CA VAL A 149 -2.49 4.72 10.06
C VAL A 149 -2.26 6.08 9.42
N ASP A 150 -2.91 7.13 9.91
CA ASP A 150 -2.68 8.51 9.48
C ASP A 150 -1.25 8.96 9.79
N ALA A 151 -0.73 8.68 10.99
CA ALA A 151 0.67 9.00 11.32
C ALA A 151 1.68 8.27 10.41
N VAL A 152 1.39 7.03 9.98
CA VAL A 152 2.22 6.32 9.00
C VAL A 152 2.10 6.96 7.62
N PHE A 153 0.90 7.31 7.18
CA PHE A 153 0.66 7.99 5.91
C PHE A 153 1.38 9.34 5.84
N GLU A 154 1.20 10.19 6.85
CA GLU A 154 1.89 11.49 6.97
C GLU A 154 3.42 11.34 6.97
N TRP A 155 3.94 10.27 7.58
CA TRP A 155 5.37 9.99 7.53
C TRP A 155 5.86 9.82 6.09
N PHE A 156 5.14 9.10 5.23
CA PHE A 156 5.50 8.96 3.81
C PHE A 156 5.49 10.31 3.08
N GLU A 157 4.50 11.16 3.35
CA GLU A 157 4.42 12.51 2.77
C GLU A 157 5.60 13.38 3.21
N LEU A 158 5.92 13.37 4.51
CA LEU A 158 7.06 14.11 5.07
C LEU A 158 8.41 13.64 4.49
N GLN A 159 8.51 12.38 4.06
CA GLN A 159 9.69 11.89 3.34
C GLN A 159 9.70 12.28 1.86
N GLY A 160 8.74 13.07 1.39
CA GLY A 160 8.59 13.45 -0.03
C GLY A 160 8.27 12.28 -0.95
N THR A 161 7.56 11.26 -0.43
CA THR A 161 7.07 10.14 -1.23
C THR A 161 5.77 10.54 -1.91
N ASP A 162 5.59 10.19 -3.18
CA ASP A 162 4.30 10.32 -3.85
C ASP A 162 3.31 9.31 -3.24
N THR A 163 2.28 9.80 -2.58
CA THR A 163 1.27 9.00 -1.86
C THR A 163 0.02 8.72 -2.68
N THR A 164 -0.02 9.11 -3.96
CA THR A 164 -1.15 8.92 -4.87
C THR A 164 -1.70 7.49 -4.91
N TYR A 165 -0.83 6.50 -4.75
CA TYR A 165 -1.19 5.07 -4.74
C TYR A 165 -0.93 4.40 -3.39
N LEU A 166 -1.03 5.18 -2.30
CA LEU A 166 -0.93 4.73 -0.92
C LEU A 166 -2.28 4.94 -0.23
N PHE A 167 -2.91 3.85 0.22
CA PHE A 167 -4.28 3.83 0.74
C PHE A 167 -4.29 3.48 2.23
N PRO A 168 -4.48 4.44 3.15
CA PRO A 168 -4.59 4.16 4.57
C PRO A 168 -5.99 3.64 4.93
N THR A 169 -6.05 2.61 5.78
CA THR A 169 -7.29 2.03 6.30
C THR A 169 -7.14 1.68 7.77
N ALA A 170 -8.11 2.06 8.58
CA ALA A 170 -8.24 1.67 9.98
C ALA A 170 -9.19 0.47 10.09
N SER A 171 -8.78 -0.58 10.81
CA SER A 171 -9.59 -1.78 11.07
C SER A 171 -9.89 -2.00 12.55
N GLY A 172 -9.37 -1.17 13.46
CA GLY A 172 -9.58 -1.36 14.89
C GLY A 172 -9.26 -2.80 15.32
N ALA A 173 -10.15 -3.36 16.13
CA ALA A 173 -10.07 -4.76 16.61
C ALA A 173 -10.95 -5.72 15.79
N SER A 174 -11.63 -5.26 14.73
CA SER A 174 -12.65 -6.04 14.00
C SER A 174 -12.09 -7.23 13.23
N GLU A 175 -10.81 -7.19 12.86
CA GLU A 175 -10.15 -8.22 12.05
C GLU A 175 -8.93 -8.82 12.77
N PRO A 176 -9.12 -9.68 13.79
CA PRO A 176 -8.01 -10.40 14.39
C PRO A 176 -7.39 -11.37 13.38
N LEU A 177 -6.08 -11.64 13.53
CA LEU A 177 -5.42 -12.67 12.72
C LEU A 177 -6.18 -13.99 12.83
N TRP A 178 -6.30 -14.69 11.70
CA TRP A 178 -7.05 -15.94 11.63
C TRP A 178 -6.51 -16.94 12.65
N GLY A 179 -7.42 -17.48 13.49
CA GLY A 179 -7.08 -18.42 14.56
C GLY A 179 -6.40 -17.80 15.80
N VAL A 180 -6.15 -16.48 15.82
CA VAL A 180 -5.50 -15.77 16.93
C VAL A 180 -6.53 -14.93 17.71
N LYS A 181 -7.09 -15.51 18.77
CA LYS A 181 -8.03 -14.80 19.67
C LYS A 181 -7.26 -13.87 20.60
N ASN A 182 -7.86 -12.74 21.00
CA ASN A 182 -7.29 -11.77 21.94
C ASN A 182 -7.28 -12.24 23.43
N ASN A 183 -7.14 -13.52 23.69
CA ASN A 183 -7.27 -14.16 25.00
C ASN A 183 -5.97 -14.25 25.80
N SER A 184 -4.87 -13.76 25.27
CA SER A 184 -3.56 -13.70 25.96
C SER A 184 -2.77 -12.47 25.53
N VAL A 185 -1.80 -12.06 26.36
CA VAL A 185 -0.89 -10.94 26.04
C VAL A 185 -0.15 -11.21 24.71
N ILE A 186 0.31 -12.44 24.51
CA ILE A 186 1.04 -12.84 23.28
C ILE A 186 0.13 -12.74 22.05
N ASN A 187 -1.10 -13.19 22.16
CA ASN A 187 -2.04 -13.13 21.04
C ASN A 187 -2.49 -11.71 20.74
N ARG A 188 -2.74 -10.89 21.77
CA ARG A 188 -3.00 -9.45 21.58
C ARG A 188 -1.84 -8.76 20.88
N ALA A 189 -0.59 -9.05 21.26
CA ALA A 189 0.58 -8.49 20.59
C ALA A 189 0.60 -8.82 19.09
N LYS A 190 0.23 -10.05 18.69
CA LYS A 190 0.14 -10.43 17.27
C LYS A 190 -0.97 -9.69 16.52
N ASN A 191 -2.07 -9.36 17.19
CA ASN A 191 -3.19 -8.63 16.59
C ASN A 191 -2.89 -7.13 16.44
N ARG A 192 -2.04 -6.54 17.28
CA ARG A 192 -1.55 -5.17 17.13
C ARG A 192 -0.51 -5.11 16.01
N ARG A 193 -0.95 -4.83 14.80
CA ARG A 193 -0.11 -4.86 13.60
C ARG A 193 -0.52 -3.83 12.55
N LEU A 194 0.43 -3.47 11.71
CA LEU A 194 0.19 -2.84 10.42
C LEU A 194 0.38 -3.92 9.34
N GLU A 195 -0.61 -4.12 8.52
CA GLU A 195 -0.48 -4.92 7.29
C GLU A 195 -0.30 -3.98 6.10
N VAL A 196 0.73 -4.25 5.30
CA VAL A 196 1.01 -3.52 4.06
C VAL A 196 0.82 -4.46 2.90
N TYR A 197 -0.18 -4.19 2.08
CA TYR A 197 -0.48 -4.98 0.89
C TYR A 197 0.15 -4.33 -0.33
N LEU A 198 0.97 -5.08 -1.05
CA LEU A 198 1.53 -4.67 -2.33
C LEU A 198 0.71 -5.32 -3.45
N ILE A 199 -0.25 -4.58 -3.96
CA ILE A 199 -1.22 -5.02 -4.97
C ILE A 199 -0.71 -4.60 -6.34
N PRO A 200 -0.68 -5.49 -7.37
CA PRO A 200 -0.34 -5.10 -8.73
C PRO A 200 -1.23 -3.99 -9.25
N GLY A 201 -0.63 -2.92 -9.77
CA GLY A 201 -1.34 -1.82 -10.43
C GLY A 201 -1.37 -1.95 -11.96
N GLU A 202 -2.06 -1.02 -12.63
CA GLU A 202 -2.20 -0.99 -14.09
C GLU A 202 -0.85 -0.86 -14.80
N GLU A 203 0.08 -0.12 -14.21
CA GLU A 203 1.42 0.05 -14.78
C GLU A 203 2.20 -1.27 -14.76
N MET A 204 2.06 -2.09 -13.70
CA MET A 204 2.66 -3.42 -13.66
C MET A 204 2.11 -4.30 -14.78
N LEU A 205 0.77 -4.30 -14.97
CA LEU A 205 0.14 -5.05 -16.07
C LEU A 205 0.62 -4.53 -17.44
N ARG A 206 0.74 -3.22 -17.63
CA ARG A 206 1.25 -2.60 -18.86
C ARG A 206 2.70 -3.03 -19.13
N GLN A 207 3.55 -3.07 -18.11
CA GLN A 207 4.92 -3.54 -18.25
C GLN A 207 5.00 -5.04 -18.56
N ALA A 208 4.12 -5.85 -17.99
CA ALA A 208 4.00 -7.26 -18.34
C ALA A 208 3.61 -7.43 -19.83
N LYS A 209 2.64 -6.67 -20.30
CA LYS A 209 2.19 -6.67 -21.71
C LYS A 209 3.31 -6.28 -22.67
N THR A 210 4.23 -5.41 -22.29
CA THR A 210 5.33 -4.91 -23.13
C THR A 210 6.65 -5.66 -22.91
N GLY A 211 6.67 -6.73 -22.10
CA GLY A 211 7.87 -7.52 -21.83
C GLY A 211 8.93 -6.80 -20.99
N ARG A 212 8.56 -5.74 -20.25
CA ARG A 212 9.48 -4.98 -19.39
C ARG A 212 9.61 -5.55 -17.99
N ILE A 213 8.71 -6.44 -17.56
CA ILE A 213 8.88 -7.21 -16.33
C ILE A 213 9.86 -8.34 -16.62
N ALA A 214 11.02 -8.30 -15.95
CA ALA A 214 12.01 -9.36 -15.97
C ALA A 214 11.89 -10.24 -14.69
N LEU A 215 12.03 -11.57 -14.84
CA LEU A 215 12.05 -12.54 -13.75
C LEU A 215 13.46 -12.74 -13.19
#